data_fc3d551ea64c20126e3a954c2084ca46
#
_entry.id   fc3d551ea64c20126e3a954c2084ca46
#
_cell.length_a   1.000
_cell.length_b   1.000
_cell.length_c   1.000
_cell.angle_alpha   90.00
_cell.angle_beta   90.00
_cell.angle_gamma   90.00
#
_symmetry.space_group_name_H-M   'P 1'
#
loop_
_entity.id
_entity.type
_entity.pdbx_description
1 polymer ?
#
loop_
_entity_poly.entity_id
_entity_poly.type
_entity_poly.pdbx_seq_one_letter_code
_entity_poly.pdbx_strand_id
1 'polypeptide(L)'
;KGTKKIVEDDRWLILHPETKESSCKYGQGTKWCTAMRDGDHYENYTKDGNLYYIIDKSKELGKYYKVALYYNWKKEEEWYDAEDNRLGDNMVEVIESMLPQGYMKLIDNYHDNYAPPTPLQLDPKDLDKFWVDFIRANIAEVESRLRNLVTNTGVWVWDKSHFAYGDGVMLFTQDPS
;
A
#
# COMPACT_ATOMS: atom_id res chain seq x y z
N LYS A 1 12.22 -12.52 7.09
CA LYS A 1 10.82 -12.21 7.44
C LYS A 1 10.53 -10.80 6.95
N GLY A 2 9.31 -10.55 6.44
CA GLY A 2 8.90 -9.23 5.98
C GLY A 2 9.35 -8.86 4.57
N THR A 3 9.66 -9.85 3.71
CA THR A 3 10.00 -9.65 2.31
C THR A 3 9.36 -10.73 1.48
N LYS A 4 8.63 -10.35 0.46
CA LYS A 4 8.16 -11.25 -0.58
C LYS A 4 9.05 -11.11 -1.81
N LYS A 5 9.74 -12.16 -2.17
CA LYS A 5 10.45 -12.25 -3.44
C LYS A 5 9.45 -12.65 -4.52
N ILE A 6 9.35 -11.83 -5.57
CA ILE A 6 8.47 -12.07 -6.72
C ILE A 6 9.27 -12.81 -7.79
N VAL A 7 10.51 -12.37 -8.02
CA VAL A 7 11.48 -12.98 -8.92
C VAL A 7 12.84 -13.04 -8.24
N GLU A 8 13.53 -14.16 -8.39
CA GLU A 8 14.95 -14.27 -8.06
C GLU A 8 15.60 -15.26 -9.01
N ASP A 9 16.46 -14.76 -9.87
CA ASP A 9 17.32 -15.54 -10.77
C ASP A 9 18.78 -15.11 -10.65
N ASP A 10 19.66 -15.52 -11.57
CA ASP A 10 21.08 -15.19 -11.50
C ASP A 10 21.36 -13.69 -11.64
N ARG A 11 20.56 -12.98 -12.41
CA ARG A 11 20.71 -11.54 -12.66
C ARG A 11 19.74 -10.69 -11.85
N TRP A 12 18.46 -11.06 -11.79
CA TRP A 12 17.41 -10.22 -11.27
C TRP A 12 16.94 -10.63 -9.88
N LEU A 13 16.66 -9.63 -9.06
CA LEU A 13 15.90 -9.79 -7.83
C LEU A 13 14.79 -8.74 -7.82
N ILE A 14 13.55 -9.21 -7.89
CA ILE A 14 12.36 -8.36 -7.74
C ILE A 14 11.66 -8.77 -6.46
N LEU A 15 11.44 -7.80 -5.58
CA LEU A 15 10.83 -8.07 -4.29
C LEU A 15 9.88 -6.95 -3.85
N HIS A 16 8.92 -7.33 -3.02
CA HIS A 16 8.09 -6.42 -2.26
C HIS A 16 8.55 -6.43 -0.79
N PRO A 17 9.06 -5.31 -0.24
CA PRO A 17 9.33 -5.19 1.18
C PRO A 17 8.01 -5.03 1.94
N GLU A 18 7.65 -6.02 2.74
CA GLU A 18 6.40 -6.02 3.53
C GLU A 18 6.56 -5.30 4.87
N THR A 19 7.79 -4.93 5.22
CA THR A 19 8.11 -4.18 6.45
C THR A 19 9.15 -3.12 6.19
N LYS A 20 9.19 -2.11 7.04
CA LYS A 20 10.20 -1.04 7.01
C LYS A 20 11.62 -1.61 7.12
N GLU A 21 11.85 -2.62 7.98
CA GLU A 21 13.15 -3.26 8.13
C GLU A 21 13.60 -3.92 6.81
N SER A 22 12.66 -4.53 6.10
CA SER A 22 12.93 -5.11 4.78
C SER A 22 13.24 -4.02 3.76
N SER A 23 12.46 -2.93 3.75
CA SER A 23 12.73 -1.77 2.92
C SER A 23 14.12 -1.19 3.17
N CYS A 24 14.49 -0.96 4.43
CA CYS A 24 15.82 -0.51 4.82
C CYS A 24 16.93 -1.48 4.37
N LYS A 25 16.69 -2.79 4.51
CA LYS A 25 17.68 -3.82 4.14
C LYS A 25 18.00 -3.82 2.65
N TYR A 26 16.97 -3.85 1.80
CA TYR A 26 17.14 -3.94 0.35
C TYR A 26 17.40 -2.59 -0.31
N GLY A 27 16.99 -1.51 0.33
CA GLY A 27 17.31 -0.13 -0.07
C GLY A 27 18.71 0.33 0.35
N GLN A 28 19.53 -0.50 0.99
CA GLN A 28 20.90 -0.13 1.36
C GLN A 28 21.69 0.34 0.13
N GLY A 29 22.37 1.48 0.26
CA GLY A 29 23.15 2.09 -0.83
C GLY A 29 22.29 2.92 -1.79
N THR A 30 21.04 3.18 -1.47
CA THR A 30 20.17 4.14 -2.17
C THR A 30 19.86 5.33 -1.27
N LYS A 31 19.29 6.39 -1.86
CA LYS A 31 18.79 7.57 -1.13
C LYS A 31 17.28 7.52 -0.88
N TRP A 32 16.64 6.40 -1.13
CA TRP A 32 15.18 6.26 -0.96
C TRP A 32 14.74 6.59 0.46
N CYS A 33 13.82 7.53 0.58
CA CYS A 33 13.26 7.91 1.88
C CYS A 33 12.54 6.73 2.57
N THR A 34 11.94 5.82 1.79
CA THR A 34 11.29 4.60 2.29
C THR A 34 12.26 3.59 2.87
N ALA A 35 13.57 3.71 2.57
CA ALA A 35 14.64 2.88 3.11
C ALA A 35 15.37 3.54 4.29
N MET A 36 14.96 4.73 4.72
CA MET A 36 15.51 5.40 5.89
C MET A 36 14.98 4.79 7.17
N ARG A 37 15.85 4.67 8.18
CA ARG A 37 15.45 4.14 9.49
C ARG A 37 14.51 5.05 10.26
N ASP A 38 14.70 6.35 10.08
CA ASP A 38 13.93 7.41 10.75
C ASP A 38 12.83 7.93 9.83
N GLY A 39 11.68 8.29 10.42
CA GLY A 39 10.51 8.82 9.71
C GLY A 39 9.51 7.75 9.28
N ASP A 40 8.32 8.20 8.86
CA ASP A 40 7.16 7.36 8.53
C ASP A 40 6.95 7.26 7.01
N HIS A 41 8.03 7.42 6.23
CA HIS A 41 7.94 7.44 4.76
C HIS A 41 7.45 6.11 4.20
N TYR A 42 7.99 4.99 4.72
CA TYR A 42 7.57 3.65 4.30
C TYR A 42 6.08 3.45 4.55
N GLU A 43 5.63 3.75 5.77
CA GLU A 43 4.24 3.60 6.20
C GLU A 43 3.30 4.49 5.38
N ASN A 44 3.73 5.71 5.03
CA ASN A 44 2.93 6.62 4.23
C ASN A 44 2.73 6.11 2.79
N TYR A 45 3.79 5.61 2.15
CA TYR A 45 3.68 5.02 0.81
C TYR A 45 2.81 3.75 0.81
N THR A 46 2.96 2.90 1.83
CA THR A 46 2.26 1.60 1.86
C THR A 46 0.79 1.67 2.26
N LYS A 47 0.29 2.84 2.68
CA LYS A 47 -1.15 3.08 2.85
C LYS A 47 -1.93 3.01 1.54
N ASP A 48 -1.37 3.59 0.47
CA ASP A 48 -2.06 3.81 -0.79
C ASP A 48 -1.53 2.97 -1.94
N GLY A 49 -0.58 2.08 -1.68
CA GLY A 49 0.03 1.23 -2.69
C GLY A 49 1.08 0.27 -2.15
N ASN A 50 1.79 -0.36 -3.05
CA ASN A 50 2.91 -1.23 -2.75
C ASN A 50 4.22 -0.66 -3.29
N LEU A 51 5.31 -0.96 -2.59
CA LEU A 51 6.67 -0.73 -3.07
C LEU A 51 7.24 -2.02 -3.64
N TYR A 52 7.90 -1.91 -4.79
CA TYR A 52 8.64 -3.01 -5.38
C TYR A 52 10.07 -2.55 -5.63
N TYR A 53 11.03 -3.39 -5.30
CA TYR A 53 12.43 -3.13 -5.59
C TYR A 53 12.90 -4.08 -6.68
N ILE A 54 13.38 -3.49 -7.77
CA ILE A 54 13.92 -4.18 -8.93
C ILE A 54 15.45 -3.99 -8.88
N ILE A 55 16.16 -5.08 -8.72
CA ILE A 55 17.61 -5.07 -8.47
C ILE A 55 18.30 -5.90 -9.55
N ASP A 56 19.14 -5.25 -10.36
CA ASP A 56 20.08 -5.89 -11.27
C ASP A 56 21.35 -6.29 -10.51
N LYS A 57 21.47 -7.57 -10.16
CA LYS A 57 22.62 -8.11 -9.42
C LYS A 57 23.91 -8.03 -10.23
N SER A 58 23.84 -8.00 -11.58
CA SER A 58 24.99 -7.84 -12.46
C SER A 58 25.54 -6.43 -12.49
N LYS A 59 24.71 -5.45 -12.11
CA LYS A 59 24.97 -4.00 -12.22
C LYS A 59 25.21 -3.48 -13.63
N GLU A 60 24.82 -4.23 -14.65
CA GLU A 60 24.95 -3.79 -16.05
C GLU A 60 24.08 -2.57 -16.36
N LEU A 61 22.99 -2.35 -15.61
CA LEU A 61 22.20 -1.13 -15.68
C LEU A 61 22.91 0.12 -15.12
N GLY A 62 24.17 0.00 -14.66
CA GLY A 62 24.96 1.11 -14.14
C GLY A 62 24.25 1.77 -12.93
N LYS A 63 23.96 3.07 -13.02
CA LYS A 63 23.30 3.80 -11.94
C LYS A 63 21.85 3.34 -11.66
N TYR A 64 21.24 2.61 -12.57
CA TYR A 64 19.89 2.06 -12.43
C TYR A 64 19.88 0.60 -11.94
N TYR A 65 21.00 0.11 -11.41
CA TYR A 65 21.09 -1.25 -10.87
C TYR A 65 20.10 -1.55 -9.74
N LYS A 66 19.57 -0.50 -9.11
CA LYS A 66 18.45 -0.55 -8.18
C LYS A 66 17.41 0.49 -8.56
N VAL A 67 16.20 0.04 -8.73
CA VAL A 67 15.03 0.87 -9.03
C VAL A 67 13.92 0.55 -8.03
N ALA A 68 13.28 1.59 -7.51
CA ALA A 68 12.06 1.45 -6.74
C ALA A 68 10.86 1.77 -7.63
N LEU A 69 9.90 0.88 -7.66
CA LEU A 69 8.58 1.08 -8.24
C LEU A 69 7.57 1.24 -7.12
N TYR A 70 6.94 2.39 -7.04
CA TYR A 70 5.73 2.60 -6.26
C TYR A 70 4.53 2.37 -7.17
N TYR A 71 3.62 1.49 -6.75
CA TYR A 71 2.44 1.12 -7.51
C TYR A 71 1.22 1.30 -6.61
N ASN A 72 0.43 2.35 -6.87
CA ASN A 72 -0.72 2.66 -6.04
C ASN A 72 -1.94 1.79 -6.39
N TRP A 73 -2.97 1.83 -5.54
CA TRP A 73 -4.19 1.03 -5.75
C TRP A 73 -5.03 1.48 -6.94
N LYS A 74 -4.75 2.64 -7.53
CA LYS A 74 -5.37 3.13 -8.78
C LYS A 74 -4.61 2.66 -10.01
N LYS A 75 -3.57 1.85 -9.85
CA LYS A 75 -2.67 1.37 -10.90
C LYS A 75 -1.83 2.48 -11.54
N GLU A 76 -1.52 3.52 -10.79
CA GLU A 76 -0.56 4.54 -11.20
C GLU A 76 0.83 4.15 -10.68
N GLU A 77 1.83 4.30 -11.53
CA GLU A 77 3.20 3.90 -11.25
C GLU A 77 4.11 5.11 -11.10
N GLU A 78 5.00 5.03 -10.14
CA GLU A 78 6.09 5.96 -9.99
C GLU A 78 7.40 5.19 -9.81
N TRP A 79 8.38 5.53 -10.64
CA TRP A 79 9.66 4.85 -10.70
C TRP A 79 10.76 5.77 -10.22
N TYR A 80 11.67 5.26 -9.39
CA TYR A 80 12.75 6.02 -8.78
C TYR A 80 14.07 5.28 -8.93
N ASP A 81 15.14 6.01 -9.32
CA ASP A 81 16.50 5.47 -9.33
C ASP A 81 17.09 5.37 -7.90
N ALA A 82 18.32 4.86 -7.78
CA ALA A 82 18.98 4.71 -6.48
C ALA A 82 19.30 6.05 -5.79
N GLU A 83 19.29 7.16 -6.52
CA GLU A 83 19.50 8.51 -6.00
C GLU A 83 18.21 9.22 -5.59
N ASP A 84 17.07 8.50 -5.61
CA ASP A 84 15.72 8.99 -5.33
C ASP A 84 15.19 9.99 -6.37
N ASN A 85 15.71 9.93 -7.61
CA ASN A 85 15.17 10.73 -8.69
C ASN A 85 14.03 9.97 -9.38
N ARG A 86 12.91 10.65 -9.60
CA ARG A 86 11.80 10.10 -10.38
C ARG A 86 12.25 9.90 -11.83
N LEU A 87 11.97 8.72 -12.36
CA LEU A 87 12.28 8.37 -13.75
C LEU A 87 11.17 8.86 -14.69
N GLY A 88 11.55 9.39 -15.84
CA GLY A 88 10.62 9.68 -16.91
C GLY A 88 10.30 8.44 -17.75
N ASP A 89 9.19 8.48 -18.48
CA ASP A 89 8.63 7.36 -19.25
C ASP A 89 9.66 6.69 -20.19
N ASN A 90 10.47 7.47 -20.90
CA ASN A 90 11.51 6.93 -21.78
C ASN A 90 12.52 6.04 -21.03
N MET A 91 12.83 6.36 -19.77
CA MET A 91 13.78 5.57 -18.99
C MET A 91 13.09 4.33 -18.41
N VAL A 92 11.82 4.45 -18.01
CA VAL A 92 11.00 3.32 -17.59
C VAL A 92 10.94 2.28 -18.72
N GLU A 93 10.60 2.68 -19.94
CA GLU A 93 10.57 1.80 -21.11
C GLU A 93 11.90 1.09 -21.36
N VAL A 94 13.03 1.79 -21.19
CA VAL A 94 14.36 1.17 -21.30
C VAL A 94 14.56 0.09 -20.24
N ILE A 95 14.23 0.38 -18.97
CA ILE A 95 14.39 -0.59 -17.87
C ILE A 95 13.48 -1.79 -18.10
N GLU A 96 12.22 -1.58 -18.45
CA GLU A 96 11.28 -2.65 -18.75
C GLU A 96 11.72 -3.53 -19.91
N SER A 97 12.29 -2.93 -20.97
CA SER A 97 12.81 -3.67 -22.13
C SER A 97 14.01 -4.57 -21.78
N MET A 98 14.72 -4.26 -20.71
CA MET A 98 15.86 -5.05 -20.23
C MET A 98 15.44 -6.17 -19.27
N LEU A 99 14.23 -6.08 -18.70
CA LEU A 99 13.67 -7.15 -17.90
C LEU A 99 13.27 -8.33 -18.80
N PRO A 100 13.47 -9.57 -18.36
CA PRO A 100 12.93 -10.73 -19.06
C PRO A 100 11.43 -10.64 -19.26
N GLN A 101 10.98 -11.12 -20.42
CA GLN A 101 9.57 -11.10 -20.78
C GLN A 101 8.69 -11.73 -19.66
N GLY A 102 7.70 -11.01 -19.23
CA GLY A 102 6.73 -11.45 -18.22
C GLY A 102 7.06 -11.05 -16.78
N TYR A 103 8.23 -10.45 -16.49
CA TYR A 103 8.56 -10.04 -15.11
C TYR A 103 7.66 -8.92 -14.62
N MET A 104 7.35 -7.93 -15.46
CA MET A 104 6.36 -6.90 -15.13
C MET A 104 4.99 -7.52 -14.85
N LYS A 105 4.57 -8.46 -15.68
CA LYS A 105 3.30 -9.19 -15.46
C LYS A 105 3.27 -9.94 -14.13
N LEU A 106 4.40 -10.41 -13.62
CA LEU A 106 4.46 -11.04 -12.29
C LEU A 106 4.26 -10.01 -11.18
N ILE A 107 4.79 -8.79 -11.37
CA ILE A 107 4.54 -7.66 -10.43
C ILE A 107 3.05 -7.31 -10.45
N ASP A 108 2.46 -7.13 -11.64
CA ASP A 108 1.02 -6.80 -11.79
C ASP A 108 0.13 -7.83 -11.12
N ASN A 109 0.36 -9.11 -11.42
CA ASN A 109 -0.41 -10.20 -10.82
C ASN A 109 -0.26 -10.22 -9.29
N TYR A 110 0.95 -9.95 -8.79
CA TYR A 110 1.20 -9.88 -7.37
C TYR A 110 0.47 -8.69 -6.75
N HIS A 111 0.58 -7.51 -7.38
CA HIS A 111 -0.08 -6.29 -6.95
C HIS A 111 -1.60 -6.46 -6.88
N ASP A 112 -2.22 -7.01 -7.91
CA ASP A 112 -3.67 -7.25 -7.98
C ASP A 112 -4.17 -8.20 -6.87
N ASN A 113 -3.35 -9.15 -6.46
CA ASN A 113 -3.66 -10.06 -5.35
C ASN A 113 -3.39 -9.45 -3.95
N TYR A 114 -2.59 -8.39 -3.90
CA TYR A 114 -2.22 -7.69 -2.66
C TYR A 114 -2.92 -6.33 -2.51
N ALA A 115 -3.65 -5.89 -3.54
CA ALA A 115 -4.49 -4.70 -3.41
C ALA A 115 -5.44 -4.90 -2.22
N PRO A 116 -5.61 -3.90 -1.37
CA PRO A 116 -6.65 -3.97 -0.37
C PRO A 116 -7.97 -4.27 -1.10
N PRO A 117 -8.83 -5.09 -0.54
CA PRO A 117 -10.10 -5.39 -1.19
C PRO A 117 -10.72 -4.05 -1.59
N THR A 118 -11.02 -3.90 -2.87
CA THR A 118 -11.74 -2.72 -3.38
C THR A 118 -12.88 -2.47 -2.41
N PRO A 119 -12.98 -1.27 -1.81
CA PRO A 119 -14.06 -0.98 -0.89
C PRO A 119 -15.34 -1.44 -1.57
N LEU A 120 -16.07 -2.36 -0.92
CA LEU A 120 -17.32 -2.85 -1.46
C LEU A 120 -18.13 -1.60 -1.82
N GLN A 121 -18.32 -1.33 -3.10
CA GLN A 121 -19.27 -0.32 -3.55
C GLN A 121 -20.66 -0.91 -3.32
N LEU A 122 -21.06 -0.89 -2.05
CA LEU A 122 -22.42 -1.22 -1.69
C LEU A 122 -23.31 -0.09 -2.20
N ASP A 123 -24.40 -0.45 -2.85
CA ASP A 123 -25.46 0.53 -3.15
C ASP A 123 -25.80 1.23 -1.81
N PRO A 124 -25.88 2.57 -1.75
CA PRO A 124 -26.23 3.27 -0.52
C PRO A 124 -27.44 2.69 0.22
N LYS A 125 -28.40 2.12 -0.52
CA LYS A 125 -29.57 1.44 0.04
C LYS A 125 -29.26 0.10 0.75
N ASP A 126 -28.22 -0.60 0.26
CA ASP A 126 -27.77 -1.86 0.86
C ASP A 126 -26.80 -1.61 2.03
N LEU A 127 -26.10 -0.46 1.99
CA LEU A 127 -25.19 -0.03 3.04
C LEU A 127 -25.92 0.18 4.37
N ASP A 128 -27.04 0.87 4.32
CA ASP A 128 -27.84 1.17 5.52
C ASP A 128 -28.32 -0.11 6.20
N LYS A 129 -28.85 -1.04 5.43
CA LYS A 129 -29.32 -2.32 5.95
C LYS A 129 -28.19 -3.19 6.51
N PHE A 130 -27.09 -3.31 5.77
CA PHE A 130 -25.93 -4.11 6.19
C PHE A 130 -25.35 -3.58 7.52
N TRP A 131 -25.14 -2.27 7.63
CA TRP A 131 -24.60 -1.67 8.85
C TRP A 131 -25.54 -1.75 10.03
N VAL A 132 -26.84 -1.53 9.81
CA VAL A 132 -27.84 -1.68 10.87
C VAL A 132 -27.85 -3.10 11.41
N ASP A 133 -27.86 -4.10 10.53
CA ASP A 133 -27.87 -5.51 10.91
C ASP A 133 -26.55 -5.93 11.59
N PHE A 134 -25.41 -5.44 11.07
CA PHE A 134 -24.09 -5.68 11.67
C PHE A 134 -23.95 -5.05 13.05
N ILE A 135 -24.35 -3.79 13.21
CA ILE A 135 -24.28 -3.09 14.50
C ILE A 135 -25.22 -3.76 15.50
N ARG A 136 -26.45 -4.12 15.10
CA ARG A 136 -27.39 -4.82 15.98
C ARG A 136 -26.87 -6.19 16.46
N ALA A 137 -26.21 -6.92 15.57
CA ALA A 137 -25.65 -8.24 15.89
C ALA A 137 -24.38 -8.16 16.77
N ASN A 138 -23.64 -7.04 16.69
CA ASN A 138 -22.31 -6.93 17.30
C ASN A 138 -22.15 -5.66 18.16
N ILE A 139 -23.23 -5.15 18.70
CA ILE A 139 -23.26 -3.83 19.36
C ILE A 139 -22.18 -3.67 20.45
N ALA A 140 -21.97 -4.68 21.26
CA ALA A 140 -21.00 -4.64 22.36
C ALA A 140 -19.54 -4.60 21.84
N GLU A 141 -19.24 -5.33 20.76
CA GLU A 141 -17.92 -5.33 20.13
C GLU A 141 -17.66 -4.04 19.37
N VAL A 142 -18.67 -3.54 18.66
CA VAL A 142 -18.60 -2.26 17.95
C VAL A 142 -18.39 -1.11 18.93
N GLU A 143 -19.13 -1.07 20.05
CA GLU A 143 -18.92 -0.08 21.11
C GLU A 143 -17.52 -0.13 21.71
N SER A 144 -16.99 -1.33 21.95
CA SER A 144 -15.64 -1.49 22.49
C SER A 144 -14.58 -1.01 21.51
N ARG A 145 -14.71 -1.35 20.23
CA ARG A 145 -13.77 -0.91 19.18
C ARG A 145 -13.86 0.59 18.92
N LEU A 146 -15.06 1.15 18.91
CA LEU A 146 -15.27 2.58 18.76
C LEU A 146 -14.70 3.37 19.94
N ARG A 147 -14.84 2.89 21.18
CA ARG A 147 -14.20 3.53 22.34
C ARG A 147 -12.68 3.56 22.21
N ASN A 148 -12.06 2.48 21.74
CA ASN A 148 -10.63 2.44 21.50
C ASN A 148 -10.19 3.35 20.34
N LEU A 149 -10.98 3.47 19.29
CA LEU A 149 -10.78 4.38 18.18
C LEU A 149 -10.90 5.85 18.61
N VAL A 150 -11.90 6.19 19.42
CA VAL A 150 -12.08 7.55 19.96
C VAL A 150 -10.87 8.02 20.76
N THR A 151 -10.25 7.14 21.55
CA THR A 151 -9.07 7.49 22.35
C THR A 151 -7.80 7.66 21.51
N ASN A 152 -7.70 6.99 20.37
CA ASN A 152 -6.45 6.94 19.60
C ASN A 152 -6.47 7.75 18.30
N THR A 153 -7.62 8.09 17.74
CA THR A 153 -7.74 8.66 16.38
C THR A 153 -8.60 9.92 16.27
N GLY A 154 -9.13 10.44 17.37
CA GLY A 154 -9.96 11.65 17.34
C GLY A 154 -11.34 11.46 16.70
N VAL A 155 -11.91 10.25 16.80
CA VAL A 155 -13.31 10.00 16.40
C VAL A 155 -14.24 10.80 17.31
N TRP A 156 -15.17 11.54 16.71
CA TRP A 156 -16.16 12.31 17.42
C TRP A 156 -17.52 11.59 17.38
N VAL A 157 -18.04 11.26 18.54
CA VAL A 157 -19.43 10.80 18.69
C VAL A 157 -20.29 12.03 18.96
N TRP A 158 -21.12 12.43 18.00
CA TRP A 158 -21.91 13.65 18.11
C TRP A 158 -23.19 13.46 18.89
N ASP A 159 -23.83 12.36 18.66
CA ASP A 159 -24.97 11.87 19.43
C ASP A 159 -25.06 10.35 19.21
N LYS A 160 -26.13 9.74 19.74
CA LYS A 160 -26.34 8.29 19.57
C LYS A 160 -26.64 7.86 18.14
N SER A 161 -26.76 8.79 17.21
CA SER A 161 -27.13 8.54 15.81
C SER A 161 -26.06 8.91 14.78
N HIS A 162 -24.95 9.57 15.17
CA HIS A 162 -23.94 10.01 14.22
C HIS A 162 -22.52 9.70 14.69
N PHE A 163 -21.74 9.09 13.80
CA PHE A 163 -20.31 8.84 14.02
C PHE A 163 -19.53 9.45 12.84
N ALA A 164 -18.58 10.32 13.13
CA ALA A 164 -17.71 10.87 12.11
C ALA A 164 -16.26 10.48 12.41
N TYR A 165 -15.57 9.99 11.41
CA TYR A 165 -14.17 9.61 11.47
C TYR A 165 -13.32 10.55 10.60
N GLY A 166 -12.20 11.06 11.14
CA GLY A 166 -11.37 12.06 10.47
C GLY A 166 -10.67 11.58 9.20
N ASP A 167 -10.43 10.27 9.02
CA ASP A 167 -9.68 9.71 7.88
C ASP A 167 -10.54 8.81 6.97
N GLY A 168 -11.74 9.24 6.65
CA GLY A 168 -12.47 8.70 5.51
C GLY A 168 -13.43 7.54 5.77
N VAL A 169 -13.70 7.18 7.02
CA VAL A 169 -14.81 6.28 7.34
C VAL A 169 -15.91 7.06 8.04
N MET A 170 -17.02 7.32 7.35
CA MET A 170 -18.25 7.83 7.98
C MET A 170 -19.19 6.67 8.22
N LEU A 171 -19.52 6.46 9.50
CA LEU A 171 -20.59 5.55 9.91
C LEU A 171 -21.81 6.40 10.26
N PHE A 172 -22.87 6.25 9.50
CA PHE A 172 -24.16 6.86 9.81
C PHE A 172 -25.09 5.80 10.38
N THR A 173 -25.56 6.00 11.59
CA THR A 173 -26.70 5.24 12.11
C THR A 173 -27.89 6.18 12.16
N GLN A 174 -28.93 5.89 11.42
CA GLN A 174 -30.23 6.52 11.68
C GLN A 174 -30.90 5.74 12.80
N ASP A 175 -31.31 6.47 13.84
CA ASP A 175 -32.18 5.92 14.88
C ASP A 175 -33.50 5.50 14.21
N PRO A 176 -33.94 4.25 14.29
CA PRO A 176 -35.25 3.90 13.82
C PRO A 176 -36.27 4.48 14.84
N SER A 177 -36.84 5.61 14.49
CA SER A 177 -38.04 6.15 15.18
C SER A 177 -39.21 5.21 15.00
#